data_f35144b36096c363edde6fc83341db82
#
_entry.id   f35144b36096c363edde6fc83341db82
#
_cell.length_a   1.000
_cell.length_b   1.000
_cell.length_c   1.000
_cell.angle_alpha   90.00
_cell.angle_beta   90.00
_cell.angle_gamma   90.00
#
_symmetry.space_group_name_H-M   'P 1'
#
loop_
_entity.id
_entity.type
_entity.pdbx_description
1 polymer ?
#
loop_
_entity_poly.entity_id
_entity_poly.type
_entity_poly.pdbx_seq_one_letter_code
_entity_poly.pdbx_strand_id
1 'polypeptide(L)'
;MKRFLIIILFLLLGLFWLKILYIVPYSNYTITDQTGKVKLKDYPELKEISFMYSTDLYIEYTEPINLELEKINFRVNDEVIGTAEINRNINELEDFAEPYINEKTKEKSIRKKCVLQKEFLRILGKRNEKYKVGTGTIEGRFYIDIYIKDLKTNETFIIKRDNISIYYESRGLKLYLPSV
;
A
#
# COMPACT_ATOMS: atom_id res chain seq x y z
N MET A 1 -49.12 3.97 29.89
CA MET A 1 -47.92 3.17 30.09
C MET A 1 -47.59 2.21 28.92
N LYS A 2 -48.48 1.31 28.48
CA LYS A 2 -48.21 0.34 27.41
C LYS A 2 -47.75 0.98 26.08
N ARG A 3 -48.35 2.07 25.62
CA ARG A 3 -47.98 2.77 24.38
C ARG A 3 -46.58 3.41 24.45
N PHE A 4 -46.21 3.91 25.62
CA PHE A 4 -44.90 4.50 25.84
C PHE A 4 -43.78 3.45 25.80
N LEU A 5 -44.02 2.27 26.37
CA LEU A 5 -43.12 1.12 26.32
C LEU A 5 -42.89 0.61 24.89
N ILE A 6 -43.95 0.60 24.08
CA ILE A 6 -43.85 0.19 22.66
C ILE A 6 -42.98 1.18 21.86
N ILE A 7 -43.13 2.48 22.08
CA ILE A 7 -42.32 3.52 21.42
C ILE A 7 -40.83 3.38 21.80
N ILE A 8 -40.54 3.15 23.09
CA ILE A 8 -39.16 2.93 23.55
C ILE A 8 -38.59 1.67 22.94
N LEU A 9 -39.35 0.59 22.84
CA LEU A 9 -38.90 -0.66 22.23
C LEU A 9 -38.56 -0.47 20.74
N PHE A 10 -39.38 0.27 19.99
CA PHE A 10 -39.13 0.61 18.60
C PHE A 10 -37.92 1.52 18.43
N LEU A 11 -37.71 2.48 19.35
CA LEU A 11 -36.50 3.32 19.34
C LEU A 11 -35.22 2.51 19.63
N LEU A 12 -35.28 1.59 20.59
CA LEU A 12 -34.17 0.70 20.92
C LEU A 12 -33.87 -0.28 19.77
N LEU A 13 -34.91 -0.86 19.16
CA LEU A 13 -34.76 -1.67 17.94
C LEU A 13 -34.18 -0.86 16.77
N GLY A 14 -34.64 0.37 16.56
CA GLY A 14 -34.09 1.27 15.54
C GLY A 14 -32.62 1.62 15.78
N LEU A 15 -32.26 1.91 17.04
CA LEU A 15 -30.86 2.14 17.42
C LEU A 15 -29.99 0.88 17.30
N PHE A 16 -30.57 -0.31 17.59
CA PHE A 16 -29.89 -1.59 17.38
C PHE A 16 -29.66 -1.87 15.90
N TRP A 17 -30.66 -1.61 15.06
CA TRP A 17 -30.52 -1.71 13.59
C TRP A 17 -29.55 -0.68 13.01
N LEU A 18 -29.51 0.55 13.54
CA LEU A 18 -28.51 1.56 13.17
C LEU A 18 -27.08 1.15 13.56
N LYS A 19 -26.90 0.41 14.67
CA LYS A 19 -25.60 -0.15 15.06
C LYS A 19 -25.19 -1.32 14.16
N ILE A 20 -26.13 -2.13 13.69
CA ILE A 20 -25.89 -3.22 12.72
C ILE A 20 -25.62 -2.64 11.33
N LEU A 21 -26.20 -1.49 11.00
CA LEU A 21 -25.96 -0.71 9.78
C LEU A 21 -24.78 0.26 9.98
N TYR A 22 -23.70 -0.18 10.62
CA TYR A 22 -22.50 0.65 10.71
C TYR A 22 -21.86 0.77 9.33
N ILE A 23 -22.16 1.89 8.70
CA ILE A 23 -21.72 2.23 7.36
C ILE A 23 -20.31 2.80 7.48
N VAL A 24 -19.32 1.97 7.26
CA VAL A 24 -17.93 2.42 7.17
C VAL A 24 -17.62 2.74 5.72
N PRO A 25 -17.29 4.00 5.40
CA PRO A 25 -16.79 4.31 4.08
C PRO A 25 -15.54 3.46 3.82
N TYR A 26 -15.59 2.66 2.78
CA TYR A 26 -14.49 1.80 2.37
C TYR A 26 -13.83 2.38 1.12
N SER A 27 -12.54 2.60 1.20
CA SER A 27 -11.75 2.94 0.01
C SER A 27 -10.56 2.00 -0.04
N ASN A 28 -10.35 1.38 -1.16
CA ASN A 28 -9.21 0.52 -1.43
C ASN A 28 -8.49 1.01 -2.69
N TYR A 29 -7.18 0.90 -2.68
CA TYR A 29 -6.34 1.22 -3.82
C TYR A 29 -5.52 -0.02 -4.17
N THR A 30 -5.39 -0.27 -5.47
CA THR A 30 -4.53 -1.32 -6.00
C THR A 30 -3.55 -0.69 -6.97
N ILE A 31 -2.28 -0.95 -6.79
CA ILE A 31 -1.23 -0.50 -7.68
C ILE A 31 -0.87 -1.64 -8.61
N THR A 32 -0.78 -1.33 -9.88
CA THR A 32 -0.17 -2.21 -10.89
C THR A 32 1.10 -1.54 -11.39
N ASP A 33 2.25 -2.15 -11.10
CA ASP A 33 3.56 -1.68 -11.50
C ASP A 33 4.04 -2.51 -12.69
N GLN A 34 4.14 -1.86 -13.84
CA GLN A 34 4.59 -2.46 -15.10
C GLN A 34 5.97 -1.97 -15.52
N THR A 35 6.69 -1.26 -14.66
CA THR A 35 8.03 -0.70 -14.96
C THR A 35 9.06 -1.78 -15.26
N GLY A 36 8.80 -3.03 -14.83
CA GLY A 36 9.74 -4.15 -15.00
C GLY A 36 10.82 -4.17 -13.92
N LYS A 37 11.72 -5.16 -14.01
CA LYS A 37 12.79 -5.37 -13.03
C LYS A 37 13.89 -4.34 -13.22
N VAL A 38 14.26 -3.67 -12.13
CA VAL A 38 15.41 -2.77 -12.10
C VAL A 38 16.62 -3.57 -11.65
N LYS A 39 17.67 -3.60 -12.48
CA LYS A 39 18.96 -4.19 -12.11
C LYS A 39 19.89 -3.07 -11.67
N LEU A 40 20.34 -3.11 -10.44
CA LEU A 40 21.34 -2.21 -9.90
C LEU A 40 22.70 -2.87 -10.02
N LYS A 41 23.61 -2.26 -10.79
CA LYS A 41 24.96 -2.82 -11.02
C LYS A 41 25.79 -2.92 -9.74
N ASP A 42 25.61 -1.93 -8.86
CA ASP A 42 26.39 -1.79 -7.63
C ASP A 42 25.80 -2.62 -6.46
N TYR A 43 24.60 -3.19 -6.65
CA TYR A 43 23.89 -4.01 -5.66
C TYR A 43 23.33 -5.27 -6.31
N PRO A 44 24.20 -6.20 -6.76
CA PRO A 44 23.78 -7.42 -7.48
C PRO A 44 22.92 -8.37 -6.62
N GLU A 45 23.03 -8.29 -5.30
CA GLU A 45 22.24 -9.01 -4.34
C GLU A 45 20.77 -8.55 -4.30
N LEU A 46 20.48 -7.30 -4.65
CA LEU A 46 19.14 -6.76 -4.73
C LEU A 46 18.48 -7.17 -6.06
N LYS A 47 17.55 -8.11 -6.01
CA LYS A 47 16.94 -8.73 -7.19
C LYS A 47 15.74 -7.97 -7.72
N GLU A 48 14.91 -7.45 -6.82
CA GLU A 48 13.67 -6.78 -7.20
C GLU A 48 13.22 -5.75 -6.16
N ILE A 49 12.73 -4.61 -6.64
CA ILE A 49 11.93 -3.66 -5.88
C ILE A 49 10.74 -3.27 -6.76
N SER A 50 9.53 -3.61 -6.35
CA SER A 50 8.33 -3.40 -7.16
C SER A 50 7.06 -3.30 -6.29
N PHE A 51 5.93 -2.94 -6.91
CA PHE A 51 4.62 -3.05 -6.29
C PHE A 51 3.88 -4.25 -6.92
N MET A 52 3.45 -5.20 -6.07
CA MET A 52 2.77 -6.42 -6.53
C MET A 52 1.28 -6.36 -6.22
N TYR A 53 0.44 -5.87 -7.16
CA TYR A 53 -1.03 -5.86 -7.09
C TYR A 53 -1.62 -5.38 -5.75
N SER A 54 -0.89 -4.56 -5.02
CA SER A 54 -1.26 -4.04 -3.72
C SER A 54 -0.63 -2.67 -3.52
N THR A 55 -0.88 -2.06 -2.36
CA THR A 55 -0.20 -0.83 -1.96
C THR A 55 1.13 -1.10 -1.25
N ASP A 56 1.58 -2.35 -1.21
CA ASP A 56 2.80 -2.71 -0.50
C ASP A 56 4.00 -2.71 -1.45
N LEU A 57 5.11 -2.14 -0.98
CA LEU A 57 6.38 -2.25 -1.67
C LEU A 57 7.00 -3.61 -1.37
N TYR A 58 7.28 -4.36 -2.41
CA TYR A 58 7.95 -5.65 -2.36
C TYR A 58 9.43 -5.49 -2.64
N ILE A 59 10.29 -6.13 -1.84
CA ILE A 59 11.74 -6.10 -1.99
C ILE A 59 12.27 -7.53 -1.89
N GLU A 60 13.06 -7.96 -2.90
CA GLU A 60 13.69 -9.26 -2.94
C GLU A 60 15.20 -9.15 -3.08
N TYR A 61 15.93 -9.89 -2.25
CA TYR A 61 17.40 -9.92 -2.25
C TYR A 61 17.92 -11.31 -1.84
N THR A 62 19.19 -11.60 -2.16
CA THR A 62 19.77 -12.93 -1.96
C THR A 62 20.52 -13.09 -0.64
N GLU A 63 21.07 -12.01 -0.10
CA GLU A 63 21.81 -11.98 1.15
C GLU A 63 21.57 -10.65 1.88
N PRO A 64 21.77 -10.57 3.21
CA PRO A 64 21.54 -9.35 3.97
C PRO A 64 22.33 -8.16 3.39
N ILE A 65 21.61 -7.06 3.16
CA ILE A 65 22.13 -5.84 2.52
C ILE A 65 22.18 -4.68 3.52
N ASN A 66 23.19 -3.81 3.37
CA ASN A 66 23.31 -2.61 4.22
C ASN A 66 22.61 -1.41 3.59
N LEU A 67 21.34 -1.58 3.28
CA LEU A 67 20.49 -0.57 2.66
C LEU A 67 19.34 -0.19 3.57
N GLU A 68 19.02 1.10 3.57
CA GLU A 68 17.88 1.68 4.27
C GLU A 68 16.87 2.19 3.26
N LEU A 69 15.61 1.84 3.42
CA LEU A 69 14.50 2.47 2.73
C LEU A 69 14.20 3.79 3.43
N GLU A 70 14.67 4.90 2.85
CA GLU A 70 14.59 6.23 3.45
C GLU A 70 13.16 6.79 3.32
N LYS A 71 12.69 6.94 2.09
CA LYS A 71 11.36 7.47 1.79
C LYS A 71 10.87 7.07 0.41
N ILE A 72 9.59 7.32 0.19
CA ILE A 72 8.93 7.07 -1.10
C ILE A 72 8.14 8.31 -1.49
N ASN A 73 8.46 8.89 -2.65
CA ASN A 73 7.71 10.00 -3.23
C ASN A 73 6.69 9.48 -4.24
N PHE A 74 5.46 9.95 -4.09
CA PHE A 74 4.38 9.73 -5.04
C PHE A 74 4.24 10.96 -5.92
N ARG A 75 4.30 10.77 -7.23
CA ARG A 75 4.22 11.85 -8.21
C ARG A 75 3.11 11.61 -9.20
N VAL A 76 2.48 12.69 -9.63
CA VAL A 76 1.54 12.70 -10.75
C VAL A 76 2.02 13.72 -11.75
N ASN A 77 2.23 13.27 -12.97
CA ASN A 77 2.99 14.03 -13.97
C ASN A 77 4.37 14.38 -13.39
N ASP A 78 4.70 15.64 -13.20
CA ASP A 78 5.99 16.07 -12.61
C ASP A 78 5.86 16.61 -11.17
N GLU A 79 4.66 16.55 -10.58
CA GLU A 79 4.37 17.10 -9.25
C GLU A 79 4.43 16.01 -8.18
N VAL A 80 5.15 16.24 -7.09
CA VAL A 80 5.12 15.38 -5.90
C VAL A 80 3.81 15.63 -5.15
N ILE A 81 2.93 14.63 -5.11
CA ILE A 81 1.63 14.70 -4.44
C ILE A 81 1.69 14.26 -2.98
N GLY A 82 2.77 13.60 -2.59
CA GLY A 82 3.00 13.18 -1.21
C GLY A 82 4.26 12.35 -1.04
N THR A 83 4.69 12.27 0.21
CA THR A 83 5.86 11.50 0.64
C THR A 83 5.47 10.58 1.79
N ALA A 84 5.96 9.35 1.76
CA ALA A 84 5.97 8.42 2.87
C ALA A 84 7.40 8.33 3.41
N GLU A 85 7.62 8.83 4.62
CA GLU A 85 8.88 8.71 5.33
C GLU A 85 8.93 7.34 6.02
N ILE A 86 9.97 6.55 5.75
CA ILE A 86 10.10 5.17 6.22
C ILE A 86 11.27 5.04 7.21
N ASN A 87 12.48 5.41 6.79
CA ASN A 87 13.71 5.39 7.58
C ASN A 87 13.93 4.04 8.28
N ARG A 88 13.91 2.94 7.52
CA ARG A 88 14.07 1.58 8.03
C ARG A 88 15.10 0.79 7.23
N ASN A 89 15.96 0.06 7.95
CA ASN A 89 16.81 -0.94 7.31
C ASN A 89 15.94 -1.97 6.58
N ILE A 90 16.29 -2.29 5.33
CA ILE A 90 15.52 -3.22 4.50
C ILE A 90 15.43 -4.61 5.16
N ASN A 91 16.46 -5.04 5.88
CA ASN A 91 16.43 -6.33 6.57
C ASN A 91 15.42 -6.37 7.73
N GLU A 92 15.04 -5.21 8.27
CA GLU A 92 14.08 -5.07 9.40
C GLU A 92 12.63 -4.89 8.94
N LEU A 93 12.38 -4.80 7.63
CA LEU A 93 11.03 -4.78 7.09
C LEU A 93 10.31 -6.11 7.35
N GLU A 94 8.99 -6.10 7.26
CA GLU A 94 8.16 -7.30 7.43
C GLU A 94 8.52 -8.37 6.40
N ASP A 95 8.52 -9.63 6.81
CA ASP A 95 8.66 -10.74 5.89
C ASP A 95 7.41 -10.84 4.99
N PHE A 96 7.64 -10.86 3.68
CA PHE A 96 6.56 -11.12 2.73
C PHE A 96 6.23 -12.62 2.65
N ALA A 97 7.27 -13.45 2.70
CA ALA A 97 7.19 -14.90 2.71
C ALA A 97 8.47 -15.47 3.36
N GLU A 98 8.43 -16.75 3.74
CA GLU A 98 9.63 -17.43 4.20
C GLU A 98 10.73 -17.40 3.13
N PRO A 99 12.01 -17.35 3.55
CA PRO A 99 13.14 -17.41 2.64
C PRO A 99 13.08 -18.67 1.77
N TYR A 100 13.23 -18.48 0.47
CA TYR A 100 13.17 -19.55 -0.52
C TYR A 100 14.55 -19.82 -1.10
N ILE A 101 14.90 -21.07 -1.29
CA ILE A 101 16.11 -21.51 -1.99
C ILE A 101 15.71 -22.03 -3.35
N ASN A 102 16.18 -21.41 -4.41
CA ASN A 102 15.99 -21.89 -5.76
C ASN A 102 16.77 -23.21 -5.94
N GLU A 103 16.07 -24.31 -6.16
CA GLU A 103 16.67 -25.63 -6.24
C GLU A 103 17.71 -25.77 -7.40
N LYS A 104 17.49 -25.03 -8.48
CA LYS A 104 18.36 -25.06 -9.67
C LYS A 104 19.63 -24.22 -9.50
N THR A 105 19.48 -22.96 -9.00
CA THR A 105 20.58 -22.02 -8.86
C THR A 105 21.25 -22.08 -7.49
N LYS A 106 20.60 -22.71 -6.50
CA LYS A 106 20.99 -22.71 -5.08
C LYS A 106 21.03 -21.31 -4.45
N GLU A 107 20.51 -20.30 -5.13
CA GLU A 107 20.41 -18.95 -4.60
C GLU A 107 19.29 -18.89 -3.56
N LYS A 108 19.60 -18.26 -2.43
CA LYS A 108 18.60 -17.91 -1.39
C LYS A 108 17.87 -16.64 -1.83
N SER A 109 16.56 -16.62 -1.64
CA SER A 109 15.72 -15.44 -1.87
C SER A 109 15.09 -15.03 -0.55
N ILE A 110 15.37 -13.82 -0.12
CA ILE A 110 14.78 -13.16 1.05
C ILE A 110 13.81 -12.11 0.52
N ARG A 111 12.56 -12.16 1.01
CA ARG A 111 11.48 -11.31 0.52
C ARG A 111 10.91 -10.50 1.65
N LYS A 112 10.94 -9.19 1.47
CA LYS A 112 10.41 -8.23 2.44
C LYS A 112 9.30 -7.40 1.83
N LYS A 113 8.45 -6.82 2.68
CA LYS A 113 7.43 -5.86 2.29
C LYS A 113 7.45 -4.63 3.19
N CYS A 114 7.14 -3.50 2.59
CA CYS A 114 6.82 -2.28 3.31
C CYS A 114 5.35 -1.95 3.06
N VAL A 115 4.53 -1.99 4.12
CA VAL A 115 3.09 -1.73 4.04
C VAL A 115 2.86 -0.23 3.96
N LEU A 116 2.26 0.23 2.86
CA LEU A 116 2.05 1.65 2.56
C LEU A 116 0.57 2.05 2.44
N GLN A 117 -0.34 1.14 2.77
CA GLN A 117 -1.77 1.38 2.57
C GLN A 117 -2.28 2.66 3.26
N LYS A 118 -1.81 2.95 4.47
CA LYS A 118 -2.21 4.17 5.20
C LYS A 118 -1.71 5.44 4.52
N GLU A 119 -0.48 5.42 4.03
CA GLU A 119 0.16 6.52 3.31
C GLU A 119 -0.57 6.78 1.99
N PHE A 120 -0.90 5.72 1.26
CA PHE A 120 -1.69 5.80 0.04
C PHE A 120 -3.08 6.40 0.29
N LEU A 121 -3.80 5.92 1.30
CA LEU A 121 -5.10 6.46 1.67
C LEU A 121 -5.01 7.95 2.04
N ARG A 122 -3.96 8.35 2.76
CA ARG A 122 -3.73 9.74 3.15
C ARG A 122 -3.40 10.63 1.96
N ILE A 123 -2.52 10.17 1.05
CA ILE A 123 -2.03 10.95 -0.08
C ILE A 123 -3.12 11.04 -1.17
N LEU A 124 -3.69 9.92 -1.56
CA LEU A 124 -4.70 9.87 -2.62
C LEU A 124 -6.08 10.30 -2.14
N GLY A 125 -6.42 10.04 -0.88
CA GLY A 125 -7.69 10.47 -0.30
C GLY A 125 -7.88 11.98 -0.32
N LYS A 126 -6.85 12.76 -0.03
CA LYS A 126 -6.89 14.24 -0.13
C LYS A 126 -7.14 14.74 -1.55
N ARG A 127 -6.65 14.00 -2.56
CA ARG A 127 -6.83 14.36 -3.98
C ARG A 127 -8.18 13.91 -4.52
N ASN A 128 -8.74 12.85 -3.93
CA ASN A 128 -9.93 12.17 -4.44
C ASN A 128 -11.27 12.69 -3.88
N GLU A 129 -11.33 13.87 -3.30
CA GLU A 129 -12.61 14.50 -2.93
C GLU A 129 -13.60 14.62 -4.12
N LYS A 130 -13.10 14.47 -5.36
CA LYS A 130 -13.90 14.41 -6.59
C LYS A 130 -14.41 13.00 -6.94
N TYR A 131 -13.79 11.93 -6.43
CA TYR A 131 -14.16 10.56 -6.79
C TYR A 131 -15.26 10.06 -5.85
N LYS A 132 -16.48 10.30 -6.29
CA LYS A 132 -17.69 9.76 -5.67
C LYS A 132 -17.68 8.25 -5.80
N VAL A 133 -18.37 7.57 -4.88
CA VAL A 133 -18.66 6.13 -4.84
C VAL A 133 -18.58 5.46 -6.21
N GLY A 134 -17.68 4.47 -6.35
CA GLY A 134 -17.48 3.74 -7.59
C GLY A 134 -16.11 3.05 -7.67
N THR A 135 -15.87 2.49 -8.82
CA THR A 135 -14.59 1.85 -9.16
C THR A 135 -14.01 2.51 -10.40
N GLY A 136 -12.71 2.62 -10.47
CA GLY A 136 -12.07 3.19 -11.64
C GLY A 136 -10.55 3.26 -11.54
N THR A 137 -9.94 3.76 -12.59
CA THR A 137 -8.53 4.07 -12.63
C THR A 137 -8.34 5.56 -12.38
N ILE A 138 -7.40 5.93 -11.53
CA ILE A 138 -7.05 7.32 -11.32
C ILE A 138 -6.32 7.80 -12.58
N GLU A 139 -6.83 8.85 -13.20
CA GLU A 139 -6.23 9.44 -14.38
C GLU A 139 -4.93 10.18 -14.07
N GLY A 140 -3.98 10.08 -14.99
CA GLY A 140 -2.66 10.73 -14.91
C GLY A 140 -1.51 9.74 -15.02
N ARG A 141 -0.32 10.26 -15.29
CA ARG A 141 0.90 9.45 -15.23
C ARG A 141 1.41 9.44 -13.81
N PHE A 142 1.38 8.26 -13.20
CA PHE A 142 1.89 8.04 -11.86
C PHE A 142 3.33 7.57 -11.92
N TYR A 143 4.13 8.19 -11.06
CA TYR A 143 5.52 7.82 -10.83
C TYR A 143 5.73 7.62 -9.34
N ILE A 144 6.59 6.68 -9.01
CA ILE A 144 6.99 6.45 -7.62
C ILE A 144 8.52 6.47 -7.60
N ASP A 145 9.08 7.41 -6.83
CA ASP A 145 10.51 7.49 -6.60
C ASP A 145 10.81 6.88 -5.23
N ILE A 146 11.57 5.79 -5.21
CA ILE A 146 11.97 5.05 -4.02
C ILE A 146 13.41 5.45 -3.68
N TYR A 147 13.61 6.08 -2.53
CA TYR A 147 14.90 6.54 -2.04
C TYR A 147 15.53 5.47 -1.16
N ILE A 148 16.67 4.99 -1.57
CA ILE A 148 17.45 3.97 -0.86
C ILE A 148 18.79 4.58 -0.48
N LYS A 149 19.12 4.48 0.80
CA LYS A 149 20.39 4.92 1.35
C LYS A 149 21.32 3.75 1.57
N ASP A 150 22.51 3.81 1.05
CA ASP A 150 23.58 2.87 1.40
C ASP A 150 24.19 3.28 2.76
N LEU A 151 24.06 2.40 3.74
CA LEU A 151 24.54 2.67 5.10
C LEU A 151 26.07 2.59 5.23
N LYS A 152 26.78 2.04 4.21
CA LYS A 152 28.25 1.99 4.18
C LYS A 152 28.86 3.28 3.62
N THR A 153 28.30 3.76 2.51
CA THR A 153 28.80 4.96 1.81
C THR A 153 28.09 6.24 2.25
N ASN A 154 26.93 6.10 2.89
CA ASN A 154 26.02 7.20 3.26
C ASN A 154 25.45 7.93 2.03
N GLU A 155 25.50 7.32 0.85
CA GLU A 155 24.94 7.85 -0.39
C GLU A 155 23.49 7.38 -0.58
N THR A 156 22.64 8.26 -1.11
CA THR A 156 21.25 7.92 -1.45
C THR A 156 21.09 7.83 -2.95
N PHE A 157 20.52 6.73 -3.43
CA PHE A 157 20.14 6.54 -4.82
C PHE A 157 18.63 6.39 -4.97
N ILE A 158 18.12 6.61 -6.19
CA ILE A 158 16.68 6.64 -6.45
C ILE A 158 16.33 5.53 -7.45
N ILE A 159 15.38 4.68 -7.05
CA ILE A 159 14.75 3.72 -7.95
C ILE A 159 13.44 4.31 -8.42
N LYS A 160 13.32 4.54 -9.73
CA LYS A 160 12.13 5.12 -10.35
C LYS A 160 11.20 4.02 -10.86
N ARG A 161 9.91 4.15 -10.52
CA ARG A 161 8.83 3.34 -11.07
C ARG A 161 7.94 4.29 -11.88
N ASP A 162 7.96 4.15 -13.21
CA ASP A 162 7.38 5.12 -14.15
C ASP A 162 6.20 4.57 -14.97
N ASN A 163 5.92 3.29 -14.85
CA ASN A 163 4.76 2.65 -15.49
C ASN A 163 3.79 2.12 -14.43
N ILE A 164 3.17 3.06 -13.71
CA ILE A 164 2.27 2.78 -12.59
C ILE A 164 0.83 3.11 -12.98
N SER A 165 -0.07 2.16 -12.73
CA SER A 165 -1.50 2.37 -12.78
C SER A 165 -2.10 2.19 -11.40
N ILE A 166 -2.98 3.10 -10.99
CA ILE A 166 -3.67 3.05 -9.70
C ILE A 166 -5.16 2.85 -9.94
N TYR A 167 -5.65 1.70 -9.52
CA TYR A 167 -7.07 1.38 -9.48
C TYR A 167 -7.63 1.69 -8.10
N TYR A 168 -8.81 2.29 -8.05
CA TYR A 168 -9.50 2.53 -6.80
C TYR A 168 -10.87 1.85 -6.77
N GLU A 169 -11.26 1.41 -5.60
CA GLU A 169 -12.59 0.94 -5.27
C GLU A 169 -13.09 1.73 -4.05
N SER A 170 -14.08 2.59 -4.26
CA SER A 170 -14.71 3.35 -3.18
C SER A 170 -16.17 2.94 -3.07
N ARG A 171 -16.52 2.36 -1.94
CA ARG A 171 -17.91 2.01 -1.62
C ARG A 171 -18.40 2.98 -0.57
N GLY A 172 -19.42 3.77 -0.89
CA GLY A 172 -20.01 4.72 0.06
C GLY A 172 -20.58 4.08 1.31
N LEU A 173 -20.90 2.78 1.24
CA LEU A 173 -21.60 2.05 2.30
C LEU A 173 -21.25 0.56 2.23
N LYS A 174 -20.56 0.02 3.23
CA LYS A 174 -20.43 -1.42 3.40
C LYS A 174 -21.36 -1.85 4.53
N LEU A 175 -22.39 -2.64 4.20
CA LEU A 175 -23.18 -3.35 5.20
C LEU A 175 -22.31 -4.45 5.80
N TYR A 176 -21.92 -4.29 7.05
CA TYR A 176 -21.38 -5.39 7.84
C TYR A 176 -22.57 -6.18 8.40
N LEU A 177 -22.90 -7.29 7.75
CA LEU A 177 -23.68 -8.32 8.42
C LEU A 177 -22.70 -9.12 9.27
N PRO A 178 -22.88 -9.21 10.59
CA PRO A 178 -22.09 -10.13 11.39
C PRO A 178 -22.30 -11.54 10.83
N SER A 179 -21.21 -12.23 10.52
CA SER A 179 -21.26 -13.67 10.21
C SER A 179 -21.80 -14.38 11.44
N VAL A 180 -22.96 -15.01 11.30
CA VAL A 180 -23.54 -15.92 12.29
C VAL A 180 -22.68 -17.19 12.34
#